data_4a8efcb0375d3385c9a2ce385fdf0d39
#
_entry.id   4a8efcb0375d3385c9a2ce385fdf0d39
#
_cell.length_a   1.000
_cell.length_b   1.000
_cell.length_c   1.000
_cell.angle_alpha   90.00
_cell.angle_beta   90.00
_cell.angle_gamma   90.00
#
_symmetry.space_group_name_H-M   'P 1'
#
loop_
_entity.id
_entity.type
_entity.pdbx_description
1 polymer ?
#
loop_
_entity_poly.entity_id
_entity_poly.type
_entity_poly.pdbx_seq_one_letter_code
_entity_poly.pdbx_strand_id
1 'polypeptide(L)'
;MSSIPKVLKSATAASTSLQLSHRKVNTLIILLGPTAVGKTELSLRLADRFHSPILSCDSRQLYRDLPIGTAAPTADQLARAKHYFIGTLGLEDYYSAAQYEQDALAVLQEEFRQHDTLVMTGGSMMYIDAVCQGIDDIPTVDNETRQLLKQRYAAEGLEPLQKELRLLDPEYYALCDIRNTKRVIHALEICYMTGRTYTSFRVRAKKQRPFRILKVGLHRERADLFDRINRRVTLMAQQGLVEEARRVLPFRHCNSLNTVGYKEIFQYLDGEWTLDFALEKIRRNTRVYAKKQMTWFKKDAATQWFHPEDETAILRHLDEALSAPV
;
A
#
# COMPACT_ATOMS: atom_id res chain seq x y z
N MET A 1 -73.24 -33.28 40.48
CA MET A 1 -73.40 -34.04 39.23
C MET A 1 -73.30 -33.05 38.08
N SER A 2 -72.23 -32.97 37.42
CA SER A 2 -72.13 -32.41 36.05
C SER A 2 -70.70 -32.63 35.47
N SER A 3 -70.69 -33.33 34.43
CA SER A 3 -69.50 -33.87 33.75
C SER A 3 -68.81 -32.77 32.90
N ILE A 4 -67.50 -32.72 32.96
CA ILE A 4 -66.68 -31.89 32.13
C ILE A 4 -66.06 -32.78 30.99
N PRO A 5 -66.20 -32.46 29.74
CA PRO A 5 -65.51 -33.20 28.69
C PRO A 5 -64.05 -32.69 28.47
N LYS A 6 -63.10 -33.62 28.45
CA LYS A 6 -61.73 -33.41 28.02
C LYS A 6 -61.68 -33.15 26.51
N VAL A 7 -61.17 -31.98 26.11
CA VAL A 7 -60.75 -31.71 24.71
C VAL A 7 -59.25 -31.86 24.64
N LEU A 8 -58.78 -32.91 23.98
CA LEU A 8 -57.39 -33.05 23.52
C LEU A 8 -57.16 -32.07 22.37
N LYS A 9 -56.23 -31.12 22.56
CA LYS A 9 -55.66 -30.35 21.46
C LYS A 9 -54.32 -30.98 21.10
N SER A 10 -54.26 -31.58 19.92
CA SER A 10 -53.04 -31.99 19.24
C SER A 10 -52.22 -30.75 18.87
N ALA A 11 -51.06 -30.59 19.51
CA ALA A 11 -50.09 -29.59 19.11
C ALA A 11 -49.26 -30.13 17.93
N THR A 12 -49.55 -29.65 16.75
CA THR A 12 -48.71 -29.87 15.56
C THR A 12 -47.44 -29.04 15.76
N ALA A 13 -46.31 -29.71 15.96
CA ALA A 13 -45.00 -29.11 15.99
C ALA A 13 -44.64 -28.66 14.59
N ALA A 14 -44.75 -27.37 14.30
CA ALA A 14 -44.18 -26.76 13.14
C ALA A 14 -42.67 -26.70 13.34
N SER A 15 -41.95 -27.58 12.64
CA SER A 15 -40.47 -27.53 12.51
C SER A 15 -40.10 -26.26 11.73
N THR A 16 -39.82 -25.19 12.44
CA THR A 16 -39.16 -24.04 11.82
C THR A 16 -37.71 -24.44 11.54
N SER A 17 -37.44 -24.87 10.32
CA SER A 17 -36.08 -25.00 9.82
C SER A 17 -35.46 -23.60 9.80
N LEU A 18 -34.65 -23.28 10.81
CA LEU A 18 -33.72 -22.17 10.78
C LEU A 18 -32.75 -22.45 9.62
N GLN A 19 -33.06 -21.88 8.46
CA GLN A 19 -32.04 -21.72 7.43
C GLN A 19 -31.00 -20.77 8.03
N LEU A 20 -29.91 -21.35 8.54
CA LEU A 20 -28.66 -20.65 8.75
C LEU A 20 -28.23 -20.12 7.39
N SER A 21 -28.64 -18.89 7.05
CA SER A 21 -28.06 -18.15 5.95
C SER A 21 -26.55 -18.06 6.27
N HIS A 22 -25.72 -18.77 5.54
CA HIS A 22 -24.29 -18.60 5.60
C HIS A 22 -24.01 -17.15 5.28
N ARG A 23 -23.79 -16.36 6.31
CA ARG A 23 -23.46 -14.95 6.17
C ARG A 23 -22.14 -14.91 5.40
N LYS A 24 -22.21 -14.54 4.14
CA LYS A 24 -21.06 -14.44 3.25
C LYS A 24 -20.08 -13.48 3.90
N VAL A 25 -18.86 -13.94 4.19
CA VAL A 25 -17.85 -13.12 4.87
C VAL A 25 -17.25 -12.16 3.85
N ASN A 26 -17.33 -10.87 4.14
CA ASN A 26 -16.69 -9.84 3.35
C ASN A 26 -15.23 -10.18 3.11
N THR A 27 -14.76 -10.08 1.86
CA THR A 27 -13.41 -10.49 1.48
C THR A 27 -12.69 -9.39 0.72
N LEU A 28 -11.49 -9.06 1.15
CA LEU A 28 -10.56 -8.18 0.44
C LEU A 28 -9.54 -9.01 -0.32
N ILE A 29 -9.58 -8.95 -1.65
CA ILE A 29 -8.54 -9.52 -2.51
C ILE A 29 -7.43 -8.48 -2.68
N ILE A 30 -6.21 -8.84 -2.32
CA ILE A 30 -5.03 -7.98 -2.47
C ILE A 30 -4.17 -8.52 -3.59
N LEU A 31 -4.16 -7.81 -4.73
CA LEU A 31 -3.30 -8.10 -5.86
C LEU A 31 -1.98 -7.34 -5.70
N LEU A 32 -0.94 -8.03 -5.28
CA LEU A 32 0.36 -7.45 -4.99
C LEU A 32 1.47 -7.99 -5.91
N GLY A 33 2.60 -7.32 -5.90
CA GLY A 33 3.77 -7.71 -6.70
C GLY A 33 4.62 -6.52 -7.11
N PRO A 34 5.77 -6.75 -7.75
CA PRO A 34 6.70 -5.69 -8.11
C PRO A 34 6.10 -4.76 -9.17
N THR A 35 6.70 -3.58 -9.30
CA THR A 35 6.37 -2.68 -10.41
C THR A 35 6.60 -3.38 -11.75
N ALA A 36 5.81 -3.05 -12.76
CA ALA A 36 5.83 -3.62 -14.12
C ALA A 36 5.44 -5.12 -14.25
N VAL A 37 5.02 -5.80 -13.17
CA VAL A 37 4.65 -7.22 -13.24
C VAL A 37 3.36 -7.49 -14.03
N GLY A 38 2.43 -6.53 -14.12
CA GLY A 38 1.14 -6.68 -14.83
C GLY A 38 -0.10 -6.54 -13.95
N LYS A 39 0.00 -5.94 -12.76
CA LYS A 39 -1.13 -5.80 -11.82
C LYS A 39 -2.34 -5.05 -12.39
N THR A 40 -2.11 -3.94 -13.10
CA THR A 40 -3.18 -3.02 -13.52
C THR A 40 -4.24 -3.72 -14.36
N GLU A 41 -3.83 -4.45 -15.41
CA GLU A 41 -4.79 -5.11 -16.28
C GLU A 41 -5.54 -6.25 -15.56
N LEU A 42 -4.83 -7.03 -14.74
CA LEU A 42 -5.48 -8.08 -13.95
C LEU A 42 -6.43 -7.51 -12.91
N SER A 43 -6.09 -6.37 -12.26
CA SER A 43 -7.00 -5.74 -11.30
C SER A 43 -8.28 -5.25 -11.93
N LEU A 44 -8.25 -4.76 -13.16
CA LEU A 44 -9.46 -4.39 -13.91
C LEU A 44 -10.34 -5.61 -14.21
N ARG A 45 -9.74 -6.75 -14.65
CA ARG A 45 -10.50 -7.99 -14.87
C ARG A 45 -11.11 -8.55 -13.58
N LEU A 46 -10.39 -8.47 -12.45
CA LEU A 46 -10.94 -8.86 -11.16
C LEU A 46 -12.08 -7.91 -10.73
N ALA A 47 -11.92 -6.60 -10.96
CA ALA A 47 -12.97 -5.62 -10.71
C ALA A 47 -14.24 -5.90 -11.53
N ASP A 48 -14.09 -6.20 -12.82
CA ASP A 48 -15.20 -6.58 -13.70
C ASP A 48 -15.90 -7.85 -13.17
N ARG A 49 -15.13 -8.91 -12.80
CA ARG A 49 -15.67 -10.19 -12.31
C ARG A 49 -16.44 -10.05 -11.00
N PHE A 50 -15.91 -9.28 -10.06
CA PHE A 50 -16.49 -9.14 -8.71
C PHE A 50 -17.39 -7.91 -8.57
N HIS A 51 -17.59 -7.16 -9.65
CA HIS A 51 -18.31 -5.86 -9.67
C HIS A 51 -17.77 -4.92 -8.57
N SER A 52 -16.47 -4.90 -8.38
CA SER A 52 -15.78 -4.23 -7.29
C SER A 52 -15.14 -2.93 -7.76
N PRO A 53 -15.16 -1.87 -6.96
CA PRO A 53 -14.19 -0.80 -7.13
C PRO A 53 -12.78 -1.31 -6.86
N ILE A 54 -11.79 -0.55 -7.31
CA ILE A 54 -10.36 -0.82 -7.09
C ILE A 54 -9.80 0.17 -6.07
N LEU A 55 -9.20 -0.34 -5.01
CA LEU A 55 -8.44 0.47 -4.07
C LEU A 55 -6.94 0.43 -4.46
N SER A 56 -6.37 1.56 -4.89
CA SER A 56 -4.93 1.62 -5.14
C SER A 56 -4.15 1.68 -3.84
N CYS A 57 -3.19 0.78 -3.67
CA CYS A 57 -2.19 0.85 -2.59
C CYS A 57 -0.80 1.21 -3.15
N ASP A 58 -0.74 2.22 -4.01
CA ASP A 58 0.50 2.82 -4.50
C ASP A 58 0.67 4.23 -3.92
N SER A 59 1.70 4.42 -3.10
CA SER A 59 1.94 5.67 -2.37
C SER A 59 2.35 6.85 -3.27
N ARG A 60 2.54 6.63 -4.56
CA ARG A 60 2.92 7.69 -5.51
C ARG A 60 1.79 8.05 -6.46
N GLN A 61 0.91 7.11 -6.78
CA GLN A 61 -0.28 7.36 -7.59
C GLN A 61 -1.34 8.22 -6.89
N LEU A 62 -1.19 8.47 -5.60
CA LEU A 62 -2.02 9.43 -4.85
C LEU A 62 -1.90 10.87 -5.39
N TYR A 63 -0.73 11.24 -5.92
CA TYR A 63 -0.44 12.62 -6.32
C TYR A 63 -0.89 12.89 -7.75
N ARG A 64 -1.81 13.86 -7.91
CA ARG A 64 -2.47 14.19 -9.20
C ARG A 64 -1.53 14.69 -10.27
N ASP A 65 -0.42 15.32 -9.86
CA ASP A 65 0.53 15.96 -10.76
C ASP A 65 1.61 15.00 -11.30
N LEU A 66 1.55 13.73 -10.91
CA LEU A 66 2.58 12.72 -11.19
C LEU A 66 2.06 11.51 -11.99
N PRO A 67 1.18 11.64 -12.98
CA PRO A 67 0.57 10.49 -13.65
C PRO A 67 1.57 9.66 -14.47
N ILE A 68 2.51 10.28 -15.16
CA ILE A 68 3.46 9.58 -16.04
C ILE A 68 4.53 8.86 -15.23
N GLY A 69 5.25 9.58 -14.37
CA GLY A 69 6.37 9.01 -13.60
C GLY A 69 5.94 7.95 -12.57
N THR A 70 4.67 7.91 -12.20
CA THR A 70 4.10 6.88 -11.31
C THR A 70 3.41 5.74 -12.05
N ALA A 71 3.29 5.84 -13.38
CA ALA A 71 2.47 4.95 -14.20
C ALA A 71 1.05 4.81 -13.63
N ALA A 72 0.41 5.93 -13.32
CA ALA A 72 -0.99 5.95 -12.90
C ALA A 72 -1.91 5.35 -13.97
N PRO A 73 -3.08 4.81 -13.61
CA PRO A 73 -4.05 4.33 -14.58
C PRO A 73 -4.44 5.41 -15.59
N THR A 74 -4.60 5.02 -16.86
CA THR A 74 -5.05 5.91 -17.93
C THR A 74 -6.53 6.28 -17.78
N ALA A 75 -6.98 7.31 -18.48
CA ALA A 75 -8.40 7.71 -18.48
C ALA A 75 -9.33 6.54 -18.84
N ASP A 76 -8.96 5.73 -19.86
CA ASP A 76 -9.73 4.56 -20.26
C ASP A 76 -9.79 3.49 -19.17
N GLN A 77 -8.68 3.29 -18.44
CA GLN A 77 -8.63 2.36 -17.30
C GLN A 77 -9.48 2.86 -16.12
N LEU A 78 -9.45 4.18 -15.85
CA LEU A 78 -10.29 4.80 -14.83
C LEU A 78 -11.78 4.76 -15.17
N ALA A 79 -12.12 4.79 -16.45
CA ALA A 79 -13.52 4.69 -16.90
C ALA A 79 -14.10 3.26 -16.75
N ARG A 80 -13.25 2.20 -16.74
CA ARG A 80 -13.69 0.80 -16.60
C ARG A 80 -14.13 0.44 -15.20
N ALA A 81 -13.49 1.01 -14.18
CA ALA A 81 -13.81 0.73 -12.79
C ALA A 81 -13.59 1.98 -11.93
N LYS A 82 -14.40 2.13 -10.89
CA LYS A 82 -14.17 3.17 -9.88
C LYS A 82 -12.85 2.90 -9.15
N HIS A 83 -11.97 3.90 -9.10
CA HIS A 83 -10.69 3.81 -8.39
C HIS A 83 -10.67 4.74 -7.19
N TYR A 84 -10.19 4.22 -6.07
CA TYR A 84 -9.85 5.00 -4.88
C TYR A 84 -8.34 5.21 -4.79
N PHE A 85 -7.93 6.33 -4.22
CA PHE A 85 -6.53 6.68 -3.96
C PHE A 85 -5.67 6.88 -5.23
N ILE A 86 -6.28 7.42 -6.28
CA ILE A 86 -5.60 7.85 -7.49
C ILE A 86 -5.81 9.35 -7.67
N GLY A 87 -4.71 10.13 -7.72
CA GLY A 87 -4.74 11.57 -8.01
C GLY A 87 -5.52 12.42 -6.99
N THR A 88 -5.58 11.99 -5.73
CA THR A 88 -6.38 12.65 -4.69
C THR A 88 -5.63 13.73 -3.92
N LEU A 89 -4.30 13.75 -3.99
CA LEU A 89 -3.43 14.64 -3.22
C LEU A 89 -2.68 15.63 -4.10
N GLY A 90 -2.35 16.80 -3.54
CA GLY A 90 -1.37 17.72 -4.07
C GLY A 90 0.06 17.35 -3.65
N LEU A 91 1.07 17.94 -4.29
CA LEU A 91 2.48 17.59 -4.05
C LEU A 91 2.97 17.87 -2.64
N GLU A 92 2.41 18.88 -1.99
CA GLU A 92 2.80 19.33 -0.65
C GLU A 92 2.05 18.58 0.46
N ASP A 93 1.00 17.85 0.11
CA ASP A 93 0.20 17.10 1.07
C ASP A 93 1.05 16.03 1.75
N TYR A 94 1.01 16.03 3.08
CA TYR A 94 1.60 14.95 3.87
C TYR A 94 0.62 13.79 3.98
N TYR A 95 1.06 12.60 3.60
CA TYR A 95 0.23 11.42 3.69
C TYR A 95 1.06 10.21 4.15
N SER A 96 0.70 9.68 5.32
CA SER A 96 1.41 8.57 5.96
C SER A 96 0.73 7.22 5.68
N ALA A 97 1.43 6.13 6.00
CA ALA A 97 0.82 4.80 5.93
C ALA A 97 -0.28 4.60 6.99
N ALA A 98 -0.21 5.31 8.12
CA ALA A 98 -1.26 5.32 9.13
C ALA A 98 -2.53 6.03 8.63
N GLN A 99 -2.36 7.17 7.94
CA GLN A 99 -3.49 7.86 7.31
C GLN A 99 -4.11 6.98 6.21
N TYR A 100 -3.26 6.32 5.40
CA TYR A 100 -3.75 5.37 4.40
C TYR A 100 -4.55 4.22 5.03
N GLU A 101 -4.09 3.67 6.17
CA GLU A 101 -4.84 2.63 6.90
C GLU A 101 -6.25 3.11 7.26
N GLN A 102 -6.36 4.29 7.87
CA GLN A 102 -7.63 4.86 8.31
C GLN A 102 -8.58 5.08 7.13
N ASP A 103 -8.09 5.77 6.09
CA ASP A 103 -8.91 6.11 4.92
C ASP A 103 -9.30 4.85 4.13
N ALA A 104 -8.38 3.90 3.96
CA ALA A 104 -8.67 2.65 3.27
C ALA A 104 -9.69 1.79 4.03
N LEU A 105 -9.60 1.72 5.36
CA LEU A 105 -10.60 1.00 6.17
C LEU A 105 -11.97 1.67 6.13
N ALA A 106 -12.03 3.00 6.11
CA ALA A 106 -13.29 3.73 5.95
C ALA A 106 -13.94 3.43 4.58
N VAL A 107 -13.16 3.46 3.50
CA VAL A 107 -13.64 3.09 2.16
C VAL A 107 -14.10 1.63 2.12
N LEU A 108 -13.32 0.71 2.68
CA LEU A 108 -13.68 -0.72 2.73
C LEU A 108 -14.99 -0.94 3.51
N GLN A 109 -15.16 -0.26 4.64
CA GLN A 109 -16.39 -0.35 5.44
C GLN A 109 -17.63 0.10 4.66
N GLU A 110 -17.51 1.17 3.87
CA GLU A 110 -18.61 1.67 3.05
C GLU A 110 -18.91 0.75 1.86
N GLU A 111 -17.87 0.36 1.11
CA GLU A 111 -18.03 -0.46 -0.09
C GLU A 111 -18.49 -1.90 0.24
N PHE A 112 -18.13 -2.45 1.39
CA PHE A 112 -18.64 -3.76 1.85
C PHE A 112 -20.14 -3.78 2.20
N ARG A 113 -20.82 -2.64 2.19
CA ARG A 113 -22.29 -2.61 2.27
C ARG A 113 -22.98 -3.04 0.99
N GLN A 114 -22.28 -2.92 -0.14
CA GLN A 114 -22.82 -3.20 -1.48
C GLN A 114 -22.11 -4.36 -2.17
N HIS A 115 -20.90 -4.71 -1.72
CA HIS A 115 -20.03 -5.70 -2.36
C HIS A 115 -19.52 -6.72 -1.33
N ASP A 116 -19.66 -8.01 -1.60
CA ASP A 116 -19.10 -9.08 -0.74
C ASP A 116 -17.58 -9.21 -0.92
N THR A 117 -17.07 -8.81 -2.08
CA THR A 117 -15.65 -8.94 -2.45
C THR A 117 -15.14 -7.62 -3.01
N LEU A 118 -14.02 -7.13 -2.47
CA LEU A 118 -13.36 -5.92 -2.92
C LEU A 118 -11.94 -6.21 -3.38
N VAL A 119 -11.44 -5.39 -4.33
CA VAL A 119 -10.11 -5.52 -4.92
C VAL A 119 -9.21 -4.36 -4.50
N MET A 120 -8.06 -4.68 -3.89
CA MET A 120 -6.99 -3.74 -3.62
C MET A 120 -5.75 -4.12 -4.45
N THR A 121 -5.10 -3.15 -5.08
CA THR A 121 -3.92 -3.43 -5.91
C THR A 121 -2.83 -2.38 -5.73
N GLY A 122 -1.57 -2.82 -5.77
CA GLY A 122 -0.43 -1.89 -5.76
C GLY A 122 0.89 -2.54 -5.37
N GLY A 123 1.86 -1.69 -5.07
CA GLY A 123 3.22 -2.12 -4.78
C GLY A 123 3.83 -1.47 -3.54
N SER A 124 3.10 -0.64 -2.80
CA SER A 124 3.59 0.01 -1.58
C SER A 124 3.47 -0.93 -0.39
N MET A 125 4.59 -1.54 -0.05
CA MET A 125 4.70 -2.56 1.02
C MET A 125 4.06 -2.10 2.33
N MET A 126 4.38 -0.88 2.78
CA MET A 126 3.86 -0.32 4.02
C MET A 126 2.34 -0.09 3.99
N TYR A 127 1.76 0.26 2.82
CA TYR A 127 0.31 0.45 2.70
C TYR A 127 -0.43 -0.89 2.76
N ILE A 128 0.12 -1.91 2.10
CA ILE A 128 -0.44 -3.26 2.16
C ILE A 128 -0.39 -3.79 3.60
N ASP A 129 0.76 -3.66 4.28
CA ASP A 129 0.91 -4.12 5.66
C ASP A 129 -0.02 -3.34 6.61
N ALA A 130 -0.17 -2.02 6.40
CA ALA A 130 -1.08 -1.16 7.16
C ALA A 130 -2.53 -1.66 7.10
N VAL A 131 -3.04 -1.93 5.90
CA VAL A 131 -4.40 -2.45 5.73
C VAL A 131 -4.53 -3.88 6.27
N CYS A 132 -3.53 -4.74 6.07
CA CYS A 132 -3.59 -6.15 6.47
C CYS A 132 -3.44 -6.38 7.98
N GLN A 133 -2.47 -5.70 8.57
CA GLN A 133 -2.01 -6.02 9.93
C GLN A 133 -2.16 -4.84 10.90
N GLY A 134 -2.38 -3.64 10.36
CA GLY A 134 -2.35 -2.41 11.10
C GLY A 134 -0.95 -1.83 11.26
N ILE A 135 -0.90 -0.58 11.59
CA ILE A 135 0.31 0.15 11.97
C ILE A 135 0.20 0.55 13.43
N ASP A 136 1.32 0.62 14.12
CA ASP A 136 1.40 1.19 15.46
C ASP A 136 0.93 2.67 15.43
N ASP A 137 0.19 3.07 16.45
CA ASP A 137 -0.31 4.45 16.58
C ASP A 137 0.83 5.38 17.04
N ILE A 138 1.73 5.68 16.10
CA ILE A 138 2.84 6.59 16.31
C ILE A 138 2.34 8.00 16.02
N PRO A 139 2.50 8.96 16.96
CA PRO A 139 2.06 10.34 16.75
C PRO A 139 2.66 10.98 15.50
N THR A 140 1.88 11.80 14.80
CA THR A 140 2.39 12.58 13.67
C THR A 140 3.33 13.66 14.19
N VAL A 141 4.54 13.70 13.66
CA VAL A 141 5.56 14.70 14.05
C VAL A 141 5.15 16.08 13.58
N ASP A 142 5.13 17.05 14.49
CA ASP A 142 4.89 18.44 14.17
C ASP A 142 6.04 19.05 13.34
N ASN A 143 5.76 20.18 12.69
CA ASN A 143 6.74 20.81 11.81
C ASN A 143 7.92 21.43 12.57
N GLU A 144 7.71 21.92 13.77
CA GLU A 144 8.74 22.56 14.58
C GLU A 144 9.81 21.54 14.99
N THR A 145 9.40 20.42 15.60
CA THR A 145 10.28 19.30 15.96
C THR A 145 11.04 18.76 14.76
N ARG A 146 10.35 18.63 13.61
CA ARG A 146 10.97 18.17 12.36
C ARG A 146 12.05 19.12 11.85
N GLN A 147 11.79 20.41 11.86
CA GLN A 147 12.77 21.42 11.42
C GLN A 147 13.95 21.48 12.38
N LEU A 148 13.71 21.44 13.68
CA LEU A 148 14.76 21.41 14.69
C LEU A 148 15.75 20.26 14.43
N LEU A 149 15.27 19.02 14.27
CA LEU A 149 16.16 17.87 14.08
C LEU A 149 16.82 17.85 12.68
N LYS A 150 16.18 18.44 11.66
CA LYS A 150 16.84 18.66 10.36
C LYS A 150 18.00 19.64 10.47
N GLN A 151 17.82 20.75 11.18
CA GLN A 151 18.87 21.77 11.38
C GLN A 151 20.02 21.18 12.21
N ARG A 152 19.71 20.47 13.28
CA ARG A 152 20.71 19.78 14.09
C ARG A 152 21.51 18.77 13.26
N TYR A 153 20.84 17.94 12.47
CA TYR A 153 21.53 17.01 11.58
C TYR A 153 22.45 17.72 10.56
N ALA A 154 22.02 18.85 10.01
CA ALA A 154 22.84 19.62 9.06
C ALA A 154 24.07 20.25 9.73
N ALA A 155 23.94 20.70 10.99
CA ALA A 155 25.02 21.35 11.74
C ALA A 155 25.98 20.37 12.43
N GLU A 156 25.45 19.30 13.02
CA GLU A 156 26.18 18.40 13.94
C GLU A 156 26.53 17.05 13.28
N GLY A 157 25.85 16.68 12.19
CA GLY A 157 25.96 15.36 11.57
C GLY A 157 25.14 14.29 12.30
N LEU A 158 25.37 13.01 11.95
CA LEU A 158 24.56 11.90 12.47
C LEU A 158 25.03 11.40 13.85
N GLU A 159 26.32 11.46 14.14
CA GLU A 159 26.91 10.83 15.32
C GLU A 159 26.37 11.37 16.66
N PRO A 160 26.24 12.70 16.87
CA PRO A 160 25.61 13.25 18.08
C PRO A 160 24.18 12.76 18.27
N LEU A 161 23.40 12.71 17.18
CA LEU A 161 22.01 12.24 17.21
C LEU A 161 21.90 10.74 17.55
N GLN A 162 22.86 9.93 17.09
CA GLN A 162 22.93 8.51 17.49
C GLN A 162 23.23 8.35 19.00
N LYS A 163 24.16 9.14 19.53
CA LYS A 163 24.48 9.12 20.96
C LYS A 163 23.27 9.51 21.81
N GLU A 164 22.55 10.53 21.36
CA GLU A 164 21.35 10.99 22.05
C GLU A 164 20.21 9.96 21.98
N LEU A 165 19.98 9.32 20.82
CA LEU A 165 19.01 8.23 20.70
C LEU A 165 19.34 7.07 21.65
N ARG A 166 20.62 6.77 21.82
CA ARG A 166 21.08 5.75 22.79
C ARG A 166 20.71 6.07 24.23
N LEU A 167 20.69 7.36 24.59
CA LEU A 167 20.30 7.82 25.94
C LEU A 167 18.77 7.85 26.10
N LEU A 168 18.03 8.34 25.10
CA LEU A 168 16.58 8.52 25.19
C LEU A 168 15.80 7.23 24.95
N ASP A 169 16.30 6.35 24.07
CA ASP A 169 15.65 5.07 23.74
C ASP A 169 16.72 4.00 23.43
N PRO A 170 17.38 3.46 24.45
CA PRO A 170 18.43 2.46 24.29
C PRO A 170 17.92 1.16 23.64
N GLU A 171 16.65 0.82 23.86
CA GLU A 171 16.03 -0.37 23.26
C GLU A 171 15.89 -0.21 21.74
N TYR A 172 15.36 0.93 21.27
CA TYR A 172 15.28 1.19 19.85
C TYR A 172 16.66 1.33 19.20
N TYR A 173 17.59 1.97 19.88
CA TYR A 173 18.98 2.11 19.42
C TYR A 173 19.63 0.75 19.13
N ALA A 174 19.40 -0.24 19.98
CA ALA A 174 19.93 -1.60 19.81
C ALA A 174 19.29 -2.36 18.63
N LEU A 175 18.06 -2.02 18.26
CA LEU A 175 17.30 -2.71 17.22
C LEU A 175 17.37 -2.04 15.86
N CYS A 176 17.62 -0.73 15.79
CA CYS A 176 17.59 0.00 14.55
C CYS A 176 18.94 -0.04 13.81
N ASP A 177 18.89 0.08 12.48
CA ASP A 177 20.09 0.41 11.71
C ASP A 177 20.44 1.88 11.98
N ILE A 178 21.38 2.11 12.89
CA ILE A 178 21.82 3.44 13.31
C ILE A 178 22.48 4.25 12.18
N ARG A 179 22.92 3.61 11.09
CA ARG A 179 23.42 4.30 9.88
C ARG A 179 22.28 4.87 9.03
N ASN A 180 21.03 4.46 9.30
CA ASN A 180 19.88 5.01 8.63
C ASN A 180 19.44 6.31 9.30
N THR A 181 19.94 7.43 8.79
CA THR A 181 19.65 8.80 9.27
C THR A 181 18.15 9.04 9.48
N LYS A 182 17.31 8.60 8.56
CA LYS A 182 15.85 8.82 8.66
C LYS A 182 15.24 8.10 9.86
N ARG A 183 15.73 6.91 10.19
CA ARG A 183 15.24 6.14 11.36
C ARG A 183 15.68 6.75 12.66
N VAL A 184 16.95 7.19 12.73
CA VAL A 184 17.49 7.87 13.93
C VAL A 184 16.73 9.17 14.18
N ILE A 185 16.61 10.02 13.17
CA ILE A 185 15.91 11.30 13.28
C ILE A 185 14.45 11.08 13.68
N HIS A 186 13.74 10.20 13.00
CA HIS A 186 12.32 9.96 13.29
C HIS A 186 12.08 9.46 14.72
N ALA A 187 12.95 8.60 15.26
CA ALA A 187 12.83 8.15 16.64
C ALA A 187 13.04 9.32 17.61
N LEU A 188 14.03 10.17 17.36
CA LEU A 188 14.27 11.37 18.17
C LEU A 188 13.11 12.39 18.07
N GLU A 189 12.54 12.58 16.86
CA GLU A 189 11.36 13.44 16.67
C GLU A 189 10.23 13.00 17.61
N ILE A 190 9.95 11.71 17.70
CA ILE A 190 8.91 11.18 18.59
C ILE A 190 9.29 11.36 20.06
N CYS A 191 10.53 11.07 20.43
CA CYS A 191 10.99 11.25 21.81
C CYS A 191 10.86 12.72 22.25
N TYR A 192 11.24 13.66 21.41
CA TYR A 192 11.20 15.12 21.72
C TYR A 192 9.75 15.62 21.85
N MET A 193 8.90 15.25 20.88
CA MET A 193 7.51 15.69 20.85
C MET A 193 6.70 15.13 22.02
N THR A 194 6.96 13.88 22.42
CA THR A 194 6.09 13.18 23.35
C THR A 194 6.66 13.02 24.76
N GLY A 195 7.96 13.23 24.93
CA GLY A 195 8.67 12.90 26.18
C GLY A 195 8.72 11.39 26.48
N ARG A 196 8.37 10.54 25.52
CA ARG A 196 8.33 9.07 25.66
C ARG A 196 9.29 8.43 24.66
N THR A 197 9.73 7.20 24.95
CA THR A 197 10.56 6.43 24.02
C THR A 197 9.78 6.09 22.76
N TYR A 198 10.45 6.08 21.60
CA TYR A 198 9.85 5.62 20.36
C TYR A 198 9.42 4.14 20.47
N THR A 199 10.20 3.32 21.20
CA THR A 199 9.88 1.93 21.52
C THR A 199 8.50 1.78 22.17
N SER A 200 8.11 2.69 23.05
CA SER A 200 6.80 2.62 23.73
C SER A 200 5.59 2.69 22.81
N PHE A 201 5.75 3.24 21.60
CA PHE A 201 4.71 3.28 20.56
C PHE A 201 4.77 2.07 19.63
N ARG A 202 5.84 1.28 19.65
CA ARG A 202 6.05 0.14 18.75
C ARG A 202 5.52 -1.16 19.35
N VAL A 203 4.22 -1.22 19.53
CA VAL A 203 3.53 -2.38 20.14
C VAL A 203 3.56 -3.60 19.21
N ARG A 204 3.65 -3.39 17.90
CA ARG A 204 3.64 -4.43 16.85
C ARG A 204 2.46 -5.39 16.95
N ALA A 205 1.36 -4.94 17.56
CA ALA A 205 0.16 -5.73 17.67
C ALA A 205 -0.54 -5.82 16.32
N LYS A 206 -0.78 -7.05 15.86
CA LYS A 206 -1.59 -7.25 14.66
C LYS A 206 -3.04 -6.91 14.98
N LYS A 207 -3.57 -5.88 14.30
CA LYS A 207 -4.98 -5.50 14.41
C LYS A 207 -5.82 -6.53 13.63
N GLN A 208 -6.83 -7.09 14.26
CA GLN A 208 -7.79 -7.96 13.57
C GLN A 208 -8.65 -7.14 12.62
N ARG A 209 -8.98 -7.71 11.46
CA ARG A 209 -9.83 -7.08 10.46
C ARG A 209 -11.22 -7.74 10.44
N PRO A 210 -12.31 -6.97 10.28
CA PRO A 210 -13.66 -7.53 10.24
C PRO A 210 -14.01 -8.16 8.88
N PHE A 211 -12.99 -8.50 8.07
CA PHE A 211 -13.11 -9.11 6.75
C PHE A 211 -11.97 -10.08 6.52
N ARG A 212 -12.21 -11.04 5.63
CA ARG A 212 -11.17 -11.97 5.18
C ARG A 212 -10.23 -11.28 4.20
N ILE A 213 -8.96 -11.64 4.24
CA ILE A 213 -7.93 -11.14 3.31
C ILE A 213 -7.40 -12.30 2.48
N LEU A 214 -7.48 -12.19 1.16
CA LEU A 214 -6.86 -13.10 0.20
C LEU A 214 -5.74 -12.38 -0.53
N LYS A 215 -4.52 -12.90 -0.47
CA LYS A 215 -3.34 -12.29 -1.11
C LYS A 215 -2.94 -13.06 -2.34
N VAL A 216 -3.04 -12.40 -3.49
CA VAL A 216 -2.58 -12.89 -4.80
C VAL A 216 -1.31 -12.13 -5.15
N GLY A 217 -0.18 -12.82 -5.12
CA GLY A 217 1.13 -12.29 -5.49
C GLY A 217 1.42 -12.58 -6.96
N LEU A 218 1.86 -11.55 -7.69
CA LEU A 218 2.31 -11.74 -9.06
C LEU A 218 3.83 -11.75 -9.15
N HIS A 219 4.34 -12.71 -9.90
CA HIS A 219 5.77 -12.79 -10.20
C HIS A 219 6.00 -13.01 -11.71
N ARG A 220 7.18 -12.66 -12.18
CA ARG A 220 7.70 -12.98 -13.52
C ARG A 220 9.14 -13.40 -13.40
N GLU A 221 9.63 -14.14 -14.38
CA GLU A 221 11.06 -14.37 -14.51
C GLU A 221 11.82 -13.05 -14.55
N ARG A 222 13.01 -13.04 -13.92
CA ARG A 222 13.80 -11.81 -13.71
C ARG A 222 14.11 -11.08 -15.00
N ALA A 223 14.43 -11.81 -16.06
CA ALA A 223 14.77 -11.22 -17.36
C ALA A 223 13.56 -10.51 -17.97
N ASP A 224 12.39 -11.16 -17.98
CA ASP A 224 11.14 -10.58 -18.47
C ASP A 224 10.73 -9.35 -17.67
N LEU A 225 10.75 -9.43 -16.34
CA LEU A 225 10.43 -8.29 -15.49
C LEU A 225 11.33 -7.09 -15.77
N PHE A 226 12.65 -7.32 -15.97
CA PHE A 226 13.60 -6.26 -16.22
C PHE A 226 13.41 -5.63 -17.61
N ASP A 227 13.09 -6.44 -18.60
CA ASP A 227 12.77 -5.95 -19.94
C ASP A 227 11.50 -5.09 -19.94
N ARG A 228 10.45 -5.53 -19.24
CA ARG A 228 9.22 -4.75 -19.04
C ARG A 228 9.48 -3.41 -18.33
N ILE A 229 10.34 -3.42 -17.30
CA ILE A 229 10.77 -2.17 -16.62
C ILE A 229 11.46 -1.25 -17.61
N ASN A 230 12.39 -1.77 -18.41
CA ASN A 230 13.15 -0.96 -19.37
C ASN A 230 12.22 -0.34 -20.44
N ARG A 231 11.31 -1.15 -21.01
CA ARG A 231 10.31 -0.68 -21.97
C ARG A 231 9.39 0.38 -21.36
N ARG A 232 8.94 0.19 -20.12
CA ARG A 232 8.10 1.18 -19.42
C ARG A 232 8.81 2.53 -19.27
N VAL A 233 10.09 2.55 -18.90
CA VAL A 233 10.85 3.81 -18.77
C VAL A 233 10.95 4.52 -20.12
N THR A 234 11.15 3.77 -21.21
CA THR A 234 11.17 4.34 -22.57
C THR A 234 9.80 4.96 -22.91
N LEU A 235 8.71 4.27 -22.62
CA LEU A 235 7.35 4.79 -22.85
C LEU A 235 7.06 6.04 -22.00
N MET A 236 7.46 6.06 -20.73
CA MET A 236 7.33 7.26 -19.87
C MET A 236 8.07 8.47 -20.46
N ALA A 237 9.29 8.26 -20.98
CA ALA A 237 10.04 9.33 -21.63
C ALA A 237 9.31 9.87 -22.87
N GLN A 238 8.76 8.98 -23.71
CA GLN A 238 7.98 9.34 -24.90
C GLN A 238 6.64 10.04 -24.54
N GLN A 239 6.06 9.69 -23.42
CA GLN A 239 4.79 10.28 -22.92
C GLN A 239 4.99 11.65 -22.25
N GLY A 240 6.22 12.14 -22.11
CA GLY A 240 6.49 13.46 -21.56
C GLY A 240 6.92 13.47 -20.09
N LEU A 241 7.62 12.42 -19.60
CA LEU A 241 8.16 12.39 -18.25
C LEU A 241 9.05 13.60 -17.92
N VAL A 242 9.82 14.08 -18.90
CA VAL A 242 10.72 15.24 -18.71
C VAL A 242 9.91 16.51 -18.50
N GLU A 243 8.86 16.72 -19.28
CA GLU A 243 7.95 17.86 -19.17
C GLU A 243 7.16 17.82 -17.88
N GLU A 244 6.69 16.62 -17.48
CA GLU A 244 6.04 16.42 -16.19
C GLU A 244 7.00 16.79 -15.04
N ALA A 245 8.23 16.29 -15.05
CA ALA A 245 9.24 16.60 -14.05
C ALA A 245 9.59 18.10 -14.02
N ARG A 246 9.65 18.76 -15.20
CA ARG A 246 9.90 20.21 -15.27
C ARG A 246 8.79 21.04 -14.63
N ARG A 247 7.52 20.64 -14.82
CA ARG A 247 6.39 21.33 -14.17
C ARG A 247 6.44 21.24 -12.65
N VAL A 248 6.88 20.12 -12.11
CA VAL A 248 6.92 19.87 -10.65
C VAL A 248 8.28 20.20 -10.02
N LEU A 249 9.25 20.68 -10.80
CA LEU A 249 10.60 21.03 -10.32
C LEU A 249 10.60 22.02 -9.13
N PRO A 250 9.74 23.05 -9.08
CA PRO A 250 9.68 23.96 -7.92
C PRO A 250 9.37 23.24 -6.59
N PHE A 251 8.69 22.08 -6.66
CA PHE A 251 8.30 21.26 -5.52
C PHE A 251 9.30 20.13 -5.22
N ARG A 252 10.49 20.12 -5.82
CA ARG A 252 11.49 19.04 -5.71
C ARG A 252 11.87 18.68 -4.27
N HIS A 253 11.65 19.56 -3.32
CA HIS A 253 11.90 19.37 -1.90
C HIS A 253 10.82 18.53 -1.21
N CYS A 254 9.63 18.39 -1.83
CA CYS A 254 8.51 17.65 -1.27
C CYS A 254 8.78 16.15 -1.23
N ASN A 255 8.23 15.48 -0.20
CA ASN A 255 8.39 14.02 -0.07
C ASN A 255 7.71 13.24 -1.21
N SER A 256 6.66 13.79 -1.81
CA SER A 256 5.97 13.25 -3.00
C SER A 256 6.96 12.96 -4.15
N LEU A 257 7.93 13.83 -4.35
CA LEU A 257 8.93 13.76 -5.42
C LEU A 257 10.20 13.00 -5.01
N ASN A 258 10.28 12.53 -3.75
CA ASN A 258 11.37 11.68 -3.30
C ASN A 258 11.19 10.23 -3.81
N THR A 259 11.13 10.04 -5.11
CA THR A 259 10.87 8.75 -5.77
C THR A 259 11.72 8.58 -7.03
N VAL A 260 11.85 7.35 -7.49
CA VAL A 260 12.51 7.03 -8.76
C VAL A 260 11.74 7.66 -9.93
N GLY A 261 12.44 8.17 -10.89
CA GLY A 261 11.91 8.91 -12.02
C GLY A 261 12.23 10.40 -11.90
N TYR A 262 11.63 11.06 -10.92
CA TYR A 262 11.78 12.53 -10.78
C TYR A 262 13.17 12.93 -10.31
N LYS A 263 13.75 12.24 -9.32
CA LYS A 263 15.11 12.56 -8.84
C LYS A 263 16.15 12.51 -9.93
N GLU A 264 16.06 11.54 -10.78
CA GLU A 264 17.00 11.34 -11.89
C GLU A 264 16.79 12.39 -12.97
N ILE A 265 15.53 12.72 -13.31
CA ILE A 265 15.24 13.78 -14.28
C ILE A 265 15.61 15.17 -13.72
N PHE A 266 15.48 15.41 -12.42
CA PHE A 266 15.98 16.67 -11.83
C PHE A 266 17.46 16.87 -12.01
N GLN A 267 18.30 15.81 -11.91
CA GLN A 267 19.73 15.90 -12.20
C GLN A 267 20.00 16.24 -13.67
N TYR A 268 19.17 15.74 -14.59
CA TYR A 268 19.24 16.15 -15.98
C TYR A 268 18.82 17.62 -16.16
N LEU A 269 17.75 18.08 -15.53
CA LEU A 269 17.29 19.46 -15.63
C LEU A 269 18.25 20.47 -14.98
N ASP A 270 19.02 20.04 -13.99
CA ASP A 270 20.11 20.82 -13.37
C ASP A 270 21.39 20.86 -14.24
N GLY A 271 21.45 20.09 -15.35
CA GLY A 271 22.62 20.02 -16.21
C GLY A 271 23.73 19.07 -15.72
N GLU A 272 23.51 18.37 -14.60
CA GLU A 272 24.49 17.44 -14.02
C GLU A 272 24.60 16.12 -14.81
N TRP A 273 23.51 15.68 -15.45
CA TRP A 273 23.44 14.45 -16.20
C TRP A 273 22.92 14.66 -17.62
N THR A 274 23.30 13.77 -18.54
CA THR A 274 22.60 13.67 -19.83
C THR A 274 21.25 12.97 -19.64
N LEU A 275 20.30 13.19 -20.54
CA LEU A 275 19.00 12.53 -20.48
C LEU A 275 19.14 11.00 -20.54
N ASP A 276 19.99 10.49 -21.44
CA ASP A 276 20.22 9.04 -21.59
C ASP A 276 20.74 8.43 -20.29
N PHE A 277 21.67 9.11 -19.61
CA PHE A 277 22.19 8.66 -18.33
C PHE A 277 21.11 8.68 -17.24
N ALA A 278 20.28 9.73 -17.17
CA ALA A 278 19.17 9.82 -16.24
C ALA A 278 18.17 8.66 -16.46
N LEU A 279 17.79 8.38 -17.72
CA LEU A 279 16.89 7.29 -18.07
C LEU A 279 17.48 5.90 -17.70
N GLU A 280 18.79 5.70 -17.90
CA GLU A 280 19.43 4.44 -17.47
C GLU A 280 19.46 4.31 -15.94
N LYS A 281 19.66 5.40 -15.21
CA LYS A 281 19.55 5.41 -13.75
C LYS A 281 18.12 5.07 -13.28
N ILE A 282 17.10 5.60 -13.95
CA ILE A 282 15.70 5.26 -13.67
C ILE A 282 15.46 3.76 -13.87
N ARG A 283 15.92 3.18 -15.01
CA ARG A 283 15.80 1.73 -15.26
C ARG A 283 16.46 0.92 -14.16
N ARG A 284 17.71 1.25 -13.83
CA ARG A 284 18.47 0.58 -12.76
C ARG A 284 17.77 0.68 -11.41
N ASN A 285 17.37 1.88 -11.00
CA ASN A 285 16.78 2.12 -9.68
C ASN A 285 15.38 1.48 -9.58
N THR A 286 14.61 1.43 -10.65
CA THR A 286 13.34 0.71 -10.73
C THR A 286 13.55 -0.81 -10.58
N ARG A 287 14.57 -1.38 -11.22
CA ARG A 287 14.94 -2.81 -11.03
C ARG A 287 15.33 -3.12 -9.58
N VAL A 288 16.07 -2.21 -8.93
CA VAL A 288 16.42 -2.33 -7.50
C VAL A 288 15.18 -2.26 -6.62
N TYR A 289 14.27 -1.33 -6.93
CA TYR A 289 13.00 -1.20 -6.20
C TYR A 289 12.12 -2.45 -6.34
N ALA A 290 11.97 -2.98 -7.55
CA ALA A 290 11.25 -4.22 -7.82
C ALA A 290 11.80 -5.41 -7.02
N LYS A 291 13.13 -5.53 -6.89
CA LYS A 291 13.76 -6.54 -6.02
C LYS A 291 13.39 -6.35 -4.54
N LYS A 292 13.40 -5.10 -4.05
CA LYS A 292 13.01 -4.80 -2.65
C LYS A 292 11.56 -5.18 -2.39
N GLN A 293 10.65 -4.88 -3.33
CA GLN A 293 9.25 -5.29 -3.25
C GLN A 293 9.11 -6.82 -3.15
N MET A 294 9.78 -7.57 -4.04
CA MET A 294 9.75 -9.05 -4.02
C MET A 294 10.31 -9.63 -2.72
N THR A 295 11.43 -9.09 -2.23
CA THR A 295 12.02 -9.52 -0.94
C THR A 295 11.07 -9.26 0.23
N TRP A 296 10.30 -8.19 0.18
CA TRP A 296 9.32 -7.88 1.22
C TRP A 296 8.12 -8.82 1.15
N PHE A 297 7.48 -8.91 -0.01
CA PHE A 297 6.26 -9.68 -0.18
C PHE A 297 6.44 -11.18 0.02
N LYS A 298 7.60 -11.74 -0.32
CA LYS A 298 7.93 -13.16 -0.10
C LYS A 298 8.06 -13.55 1.37
N LYS A 299 8.10 -12.60 2.30
CA LYS A 299 8.10 -12.90 3.74
C LYS A 299 6.74 -13.36 4.26
N ASP A 300 5.69 -13.05 3.54
CA ASP A 300 4.33 -13.40 3.92
C ASP A 300 3.94 -14.74 3.27
N ALA A 301 3.94 -15.80 4.08
CA ALA A 301 3.59 -17.14 3.65
C ALA A 301 2.11 -17.29 3.22
N ALA A 302 1.24 -16.35 3.61
CA ALA A 302 -0.17 -16.36 3.19
C ALA A 302 -0.37 -15.88 1.75
N THR A 303 0.66 -15.37 1.08
CA THR A 303 0.58 -14.92 -0.32
C THR A 303 0.70 -16.11 -1.27
N GLN A 304 -0.33 -16.32 -2.10
CA GLN A 304 -0.27 -17.29 -3.20
C GLN A 304 0.29 -16.61 -4.45
N TRP A 305 1.29 -17.24 -5.07
CA TRP A 305 2.07 -16.64 -6.15
C TRP A 305 1.70 -17.22 -7.51
N PHE A 306 1.46 -16.34 -8.49
CA PHE A 306 1.07 -16.70 -9.84
C PHE A 306 1.84 -15.92 -10.89
N HIS A 307 1.95 -16.50 -12.10
CA HIS A 307 2.31 -15.71 -13.28
C HIS A 307 1.10 -14.87 -13.70
N PRO A 308 1.27 -13.57 -14.07
CA PRO A 308 0.12 -12.71 -14.39
C PRO A 308 -0.68 -13.12 -15.63
N GLU A 309 -0.14 -13.99 -16.48
CA GLU A 309 -0.81 -14.55 -17.65
C GLU A 309 -1.60 -15.82 -17.34
N ASP A 310 -1.40 -16.41 -16.17
CA ASP A 310 -2.14 -17.59 -15.72
C ASP A 310 -3.43 -17.20 -14.98
N GLU A 311 -4.28 -16.45 -15.68
CA GLU A 311 -5.54 -15.95 -15.14
C GLU A 311 -6.47 -17.07 -14.69
N THR A 312 -6.50 -18.17 -15.44
CA THR A 312 -7.33 -19.33 -15.10
C THR A 312 -6.98 -19.91 -13.73
N ALA A 313 -5.69 -20.06 -13.43
CA ALA A 313 -5.25 -20.55 -12.12
C ALA A 313 -5.56 -19.53 -11.01
N ILE A 314 -5.39 -18.24 -11.28
CA ILE A 314 -5.72 -17.17 -10.32
C ILE A 314 -7.22 -17.19 -9.98
N LEU A 315 -8.08 -17.25 -11.00
CA LEU A 315 -9.54 -17.25 -10.79
C LEU A 315 -9.99 -18.54 -10.06
N ARG A 316 -9.45 -19.69 -10.42
CA ARG A 316 -9.74 -20.96 -9.73
C ARG A 316 -9.36 -20.86 -8.24
N HIS A 317 -8.16 -20.38 -7.93
CA HIS A 317 -7.71 -20.18 -6.56
C HIS A 317 -8.65 -19.25 -5.77
N LEU A 318 -9.08 -18.16 -6.39
CA LEU A 318 -9.99 -17.22 -5.75
C LEU A 318 -11.37 -17.84 -5.52
N ASP A 319 -11.93 -18.58 -6.50
CA ASP A 319 -13.23 -19.24 -6.38
C ASP A 319 -13.21 -20.31 -5.27
N GLU A 320 -12.16 -21.13 -5.21
CA GLU A 320 -11.96 -22.13 -4.14
C GLU A 320 -11.85 -21.46 -2.77
N ALA A 321 -11.02 -20.40 -2.67
CA ALA A 321 -10.85 -19.68 -1.42
C ALA A 321 -12.12 -18.98 -0.98
N LEU A 322 -12.90 -18.37 -1.89
CA LEU A 322 -14.16 -17.69 -1.58
C LEU A 322 -15.27 -18.68 -1.15
N SER A 323 -15.24 -19.90 -1.66
CA SER A 323 -16.21 -20.95 -1.32
C SER A 323 -15.89 -21.67 -0.01
N ALA A 324 -14.64 -21.59 0.47
CA ALA A 324 -14.21 -22.24 1.70
C ALA A 324 -14.87 -21.59 2.94
N PRO A 325 -15.36 -22.37 3.91
CA PRO A 325 -15.84 -21.83 5.19
C PRO A 325 -14.69 -21.10 5.92
N VAL A 326 -15.03 -20.07 6.68
CA VAL A 326 -14.08 -19.27 7.47
C VAL A 326 -13.99 -19.80 8.89
#